data_28f6ff6c97c795e9a8b4cf4c1213520f
#
_entry.id   28f6ff6c97c795e9a8b4cf4c1213520f
#
_cell.length_a   1.000
_cell.length_b   1.000
_cell.length_c   1.000
_cell.angle_alpha   90.00
_cell.angle_beta   90.00
_cell.angle_gamma   90.00
#
_symmetry.space_group_name_H-M   'P 1'
#
loop_
_entity.id
_entity.type
_entity.pdbx_description
1 polymer ?
#
loop_
_entity_poly.entity_id
_entity_poly.type
_entity_poly.pdbx_seq_one_letter_code
_entity_poly.pdbx_strand_id
1 'polypeptide(L)'
;CLVEATGARGLVASCVYPVAEGMEIKINTPKAVEARRFSVELLLSNHSMQCQQCDKNGKCELLHVAKITGARENKFIVEKTTVALDQITPSIIRDTSKCVLCGRCVARCNAIHGTGILGFENRGFNTIVAPAENRSFADSPCILCGQCVSVCPTGALMEKSEIDKVDEAKKAGKYIVVQTAPAVRAALGEEFGMKIGTPVTGKMVAALRRLGFDKVYDTNFAADLTIMEEANELLGRIKNNGVLPMITSCSPG
;
A
#
# COMPACT_ATOMS: atom_id res chain seq x y z
N CYS A 1 3.37 14.05 17.19
CA CYS A 1 4.83 14.37 17.27
C CYS A 1 5.14 15.62 18.11
N LEU A 2 4.14 16.32 18.68
CA LEU A 2 4.36 17.50 19.49
C LEU A 2 4.74 17.12 20.93
N VAL A 3 5.83 17.71 21.41
CA VAL A 3 6.40 17.46 22.74
C VAL A 3 6.82 18.77 23.41
N GLU A 4 6.93 18.79 24.73
CA GLU A 4 7.64 19.85 25.44
C GLU A 4 9.10 19.48 25.59
N ALA A 5 9.98 20.41 25.29
CA ALA A 5 11.44 20.26 25.46
C ALA A 5 11.99 21.39 26.30
N THR A 6 12.96 21.09 27.17
CA THR A 6 13.65 22.09 28.00
C THR A 6 14.28 23.15 27.11
N GLY A 7 14.07 24.43 27.47
CA GLY A 7 14.58 25.58 26.71
C GLY A 7 13.74 25.99 25.50
N ALA A 8 12.73 25.21 25.11
CA ALA A 8 11.81 25.60 24.05
C ALA A 8 10.71 26.55 24.56
N ARG A 9 10.36 27.56 23.76
CA ARG A 9 9.29 28.54 24.10
C ARG A 9 7.86 27.96 24.04
N GLY A 10 7.70 26.72 23.55
CA GLY A 10 6.42 26.06 23.39
C GLY A 10 6.57 24.62 22.96
N LEU A 11 5.48 24.02 22.44
CA LEU A 11 5.55 22.67 21.87
C LEU A 11 6.40 22.66 20.60
N VAL A 12 7.22 21.65 20.47
CA VAL A 12 8.09 21.43 19.31
C VAL A 12 7.78 20.10 18.63
N ALA A 13 8.03 20.01 17.33
CA ALA A 13 7.91 18.77 16.59
C ALA A 13 9.16 17.93 16.80
N SER A 14 9.03 16.79 17.48
CA SER A 14 10.14 15.94 17.89
C SER A 14 10.99 15.38 16.72
N CYS A 15 10.42 15.32 15.51
CA CYS A 15 11.12 14.80 14.33
C CYS A 15 12.09 15.80 13.69
N VAL A 16 12.02 17.10 14.01
CA VAL A 16 12.83 18.16 13.40
C VAL A 16 13.53 19.07 14.43
N TYR A 17 13.20 18.91 15.72
CA TYR A 17 13.80 19.74 16.76
C TYR A 17 15.21 19.23 17.09
N PRO A 18 16.25 20.08 17.03
CA PRO A 18 17.61 19.68 17.30
C PRO A 18 17.76 19.17 18.73
N VAL A 19 18.50 18.10 18.90
CA VAL A 19 18.86 17.58 20.24
C VAL A 19 20.01 18.37 20.84
N ALA A 20 19.99 18.54 22.16
CA ALA A 20 21.06 19.16 22.92
C ALA A 20 21.35 18.34 24.18
N GLU A 21 22.60 18.45 24.68
CA GLU A 21 22.98 17.79 25.91
C GLU A 21 22.17 18.30 27.11
N GLY A 22 21.71 17.38 27.97
CA GLY A 22 20.87 17.71 29.13
C GLY A 22 19.43 18.06 28.79
N MET A 23 19.00 17.88 27.55
CA MET A 23 17.60 18.13 27.15
C MET A 23 16.65 17.14 27.82
N GLU A 24 15.65 17.65 28.51
CA GLU A 24 14.51 16.86 29.00
C GLU A 24 13.30 16.99 28.08
N ILE A 25 12.69 15.88 27.71
CA ILE A 25 11.51 15.84 26.83
C ILE A 25 10.31 15.26 27.58
N LYS A 26 9.21 15.99 27.60
CA LYS A 26 7.94 15.54 28.18
C LYS A 26 6.90 15.33 27.08
N ILE A 27 6.47 14.08 26.94
CA ILE A 27 5.56 13.68 25.87
C ILE A 27 4.09 13.63 26.28
N ASN A 28 3.80 13.57 27.59
CA ASN A 28 2.43 13.37 28.12
C ASN A 28 1.96 14.53 29.01
N THR A 29 2.45 15.74 28.79
CA THR A 29 1.86 16.92 29.44
C THR A 29 0.46 17.19 28.88
N PRO A 30 -0.46 17.79 29.66
CA PRO A 30 -1.81 18.12 29.19
C PRO A 30 -1.79 18.90 27.86
N LYS A 31 -0.87 19.86 27.75
CA LYS A 31 -0.68 20.69 26.56
C LYS A 31 -0.26 19.88 25.34
N ALA A 32 0.71 18.95 25.50
CA ALA A 32 1.16 18.09 24.42
C ALA A 32 0.07 17.10 23.98
N VAL A 33 -0.66 16.53 24.93
CA VAL A 33 -1.79 15.61 24.66
C VAL A 33 -2.90 16.33 23.90
N GLU A 34 -3.29 17.53 24.35
CA GLU A 34 -4.32 18.33 23.68
C GLU A 34 -3.92 18.71 22.24
N ALA A 35 -2.69 19.18 22.05
CA ALA A 35 -2.20 19.55 20.72
C ALA A 35 -2.13 18.35 19.75
N ARG A 36 -1.77 17.16 20.23
CA ARG A 36 -1.80 15.93 19.43
C ARG A 36 -3.22 15.55 19.05
N ARG A 37 -4.16 15.59 20.01
CA ARG A 37 -5.57 15.33 19.76
C ARG A 37 -6.13 16.30 18.72
N PHE A 38 -5.88 17.59 18.87
CA PHE A 38 -6.29 18.62 17.92
C PHE A 38 -5.76 18.37 16.50
N SER A 39 -4.47 18.00 16.38
CA SER A 39 -3.87 17.68 15.09
C SER A 39 -4.54 16.47 14.41
N VAL A 40 -4.89 15.45 15.18
CA VAL A 40 -5.59 14.28 14.64
C VAL A 40 -7.03 14.62 14.26
N GLU A 41 -7.73 15.44 15.04
CA GLU A 41 -9.07 15.93 14.71
C GLU A 41 -9.10 16.73 13.40
N LEU A 42 -8.06 17.52 13.12
CA LEU A 42 -7.90 18.20 11.83
C LEU A 42 -7.70 17.21 10.67
N LEU A 43 -6.90 16.14 10.87
CA LEU A 43 -6.75 15.09 9.84
C LEU A 43 -8.09 14.38 9.57
N LEU A 44 -8.85 14.07 10.62
CA LEU A 44 -10.16 13.41 10.51
C LEU A 44 -11.19 14.29 9.79
N SER A 45 -11.11 15.61 9.92
CA SER A 45 -12.08 16.53 9.31
C SER A 45 -12.15 16.41 7.79
N ASN A 46 -11.03 16.18 7.11
CA ASN A 46 -10.97 15.99 5.65
C ASN A 46 -10.96 14.52 5.22
N HIS A 47 -10.85 13.58 6.15
CA HIS A 47 -10.79 12.15 5.84
C HIS A 47 -12.18 11.56 5.60
N SER A 48 -12.31 10.65 4.63
CA SER A 48 -13.53 9.86 4.44
C SER A 48 -13.66 8.82 5.56
N MET A 49 -14.66 8.99 6.43
CA MET A 49 -14.86 8.14 7.62
C MET A 49 -15.67 6.88 7.36
N GLN A 50 -15.64 6.33 6.14
CA GLN A 50 -16.28 5.07 5.78
C GLN A 50 -15.47 3.85 6.25
N CYS A 51 -15.09 3.82 7.52
CA CYS A 51 -14.16 2.83 8.07
C CYS A 51 -14.65 1.39 7.93
N GLN A 52 -15.97 1.15 8.02
CA GLN A 52 -16.55 -0.20 7.91
C GLN A 52 -16.44 -0.78 6.50
N GLN A 53 -16.37 0.07 5.49
CA GLN A 53 -16.25 -0.31 4.07
C GLN A 53 -14.81 -0.16 3.54
N CYS A 54 -13.86 0.13 4.42
CA CYS A 54 -12.48 0.38 4.06
C CYS A 54 -11.64 -0.89 4.24
N ASP A 55 -10.94 -1.32 3.19
CA ASP A 55 -10.08 -2.52 3.23
C ASP A 55 -8.92 -2.39 4.23
N LYS A 56 -8.61 -1.15 4.68
CA LYS A 56 -7.63 -0.90 5.74
C LYS A 56 -8.20 -1.02 7.15
N ASN A 57 -9.50 -1.34 7.29
CA ASN A 57 -10.13 -1.52 8.60
C ASN A 57 -9.39 -2.58 9.43
N GLY A 58 -9.19 -2.31 10.71
CA GLY A 58 -8.40 -3.15 11.61
C GLY A 58 -6.87 -2.98 11.50
N LYS A 59 -6.36 -2.41 10.37
CA LYS A 59 -4.91 -2.18 10.15
C LYS A 59 -4.59 -0.70 9.85
N CYS A 60 -5.54 0.22 10.08
CA CYS A 60 -5.39 1.64 9.78
C CYS A 60 -4.66 2.37 10.90
N GLU A 61 -3.49 2.96 10.59
CA GLU A 61 -2.73 3.74 11.57
C GLU A 61 -3.49 5.00 12.04
N LEU A 62 -4.23 5.67 11.14
CA LEU A 62 -5.02 6.86 11.51
C LEU A 62 -6.09 6.50 12.54
N LEU A 63 -6.82 5.42 12.33
CA LEU A 63 -7.85 4.96 13.27
C LEU A 63 -7.25 4.58 14.63
N HIS A 64 -6.10 3.91 14.62
CA HIS A 64 -5.36 3.59 15.84
C HIS A 64 -4.94 4.85 16.60
N VAL A 65 -4.32 5.83 15.91
CA VAL A 65 -3.90 7.09 16.51
C VAL A 65 -5.09 7.92 17.01
N ALA A 66 -6.20 7.97 16.28
CA ALA A 66 -7.43 8.62 16.71
C ALA A 66 -7.96 8.03 18.03
N LYS A 67 -7.95 6.69 18.14
CA LYS A 67 -8.37 5.96 19.35
C LYS A 67 -7.49 6.30 20.57
N ILE A 68 -6.17 6.24 20.43
CA ILE A 68 -5.25 6.50 21.57
C ILE A 68 -5.18 7.99 21.98
N THR A 69 -5.46 8.91 21.07
CA THR A 69 -5.50 10.36 21.38
C THR A 69 -6.86 10.84 21.84
N GLY A 70 -7.91 10.02 21.76
CA GLY A 70 -9.28 10.40 22.04
C GLY A 70 -9.82 11.47 21.08
N ALA A 71 -9.31 11.52 19.85
CA ALA A 71 -9.73 12.47 18.83
C ALA A 71 -11.16 12.19 18.35
N ARG A 72 -11.93 13.25 18.10
CA ARG A 72 -13.33 13.19 17.68
C ARG A 72 -13.44 13.51 16.19
N GLU A 73 -14.11 12.67 15.43
CA GLU A 73 -14.29 12.83 13.99
C GLU A 73 -15.13 14.06 13.60
N ASN A 74 -16.04 14.50 14.48
CA ASN A 74 -16.98 15.58 14.22
C ASN A 74 -16.57 16.92 14.88
N LYS A 75 -15.33 17.06 15.30
CA LYS A 75 -14.85 18.29 15.94
C LYS A 75 -14.85 19.48 14.98
N PHE A 76 -14.43 19.25 13.75
CA PHE A 76 -14.39 20.25 12.69
C PHE A 76 -15.21 19.79 11.50
N ILE A 77 -16.15 20.62 11.08
CA ILE A 77 -16.98 20.39 9.90
C ILE A 77 -16.39 21.23 8.78
N VAL A 78 -15.88 20.57 7.75
CA VAL A 78 -15.29 21.20 6.57
C VAL A 78 -15.84 20.55 5.31
N GLU A 79 -15.85 21.30 4.21
CA GLU A 79 -16.08 20.73 2.89
C GLU A 79 -14.88 19.84 2.54
N LYS A 80 -15.13 18.55 2.33
CA LYS A 80 -14.08 17.57 2.06
C LYS A 80 -13.55 17.71 0.64
N THR A 81 -12.23 17.62 0.48
CA THR A 81 -11.61 17.56 -0.84
C THR A 81 -12.05 16.28 -1.56
N THR A 82 -12.79 16.44 -2.64
CA THR A 82 -13.25 15.32 -3.47
C THR A 82 -12.41 15.24 -4.74
N VAL A 83 -11.79 14.09 -4.98
CA VAL A 83 -11.11 13.77 -6.23
C VAL A 83 -11.60 12.41 -6.69
N ALA A 84 -11.70 12.22 -7.98
CA ALA A 84 -12.14 10.96 -8.56
C ALA A 84 -11.27 9.79 -8.07
N LEU A 85 -11.93 8.67 -7.76
CA LEU A 85 -11.27 7.41 -7.44
C LEU A 85 -10.51 6.92 -8.67
N ASP A 86 -9.19 6.77 -8.57
CA ASP A 86 -8.36 6.20 -9.61
C ASP A 86 -8.22 4.68 -9.38
N GLN A 87 -8.91 3.90 -10.21
CA GLN A 87 -8.91 2.43 -10.19
C GLN A 87 -8.70 1.82 -11.59
N ILE A 88 -8.13 2.61 -12.50
CA ILE A 88 -7.96 2.22 -13.91
C ILE A 88 -6.91 1.12 -14.05
N THR A 89 -5.85 1.16 -13.22
CA THR A 89 -4.79 0.15 -13.26
C THR A 89 -5.30 -1.24 -12.82
N PRO A 90 -4.64 -2.32 -13.25
CA PRO A 90 -5.02 -3.67 -12.84
C PRO A 90 -4.71 -3.99 -11.38
N SER A 91 -3.84 -3.23 -10.70
CA SER A 91 -3.27 -3.63 -9.41
C SER A 91 -3.37 -2.61 -8.29
N ILE A 92 -3.39 -1.30 -8.57
CA ILE A 92 -3.37 -0.23 -7.55
C ILE A 92 -4.61 0.64 -7.66
N ILE A 93 -5.25 0.89 -6.52
CA ILE A 93 -6.32 1.86 -6.35
C ILE A 93 -5.78 3.07 -5.60
N ARG A 94 -6.10 4.29 -6.07
CA ARG A 94 -5.82 5.55 -5.39
C ARG A 94 -7.13 6.27 -5.03
N ASP A 95 -7.37 6.42 -3.73
CA ASP A 95 -8.50 7.13 -3.15
C ASP A 95 -7.99 8.31 -2.33
N THR A 96 -7.96 9.49 -2.94
CA THR A 96 -7.44 10.70 -2.29
C THR A 96 -8.30 11.18 -1.13
N SER A 97 -9.58 10.79 -1.05
CA SER A 97 -10.47 11.11 0.08
C SER A 97 -10.02 10.48 1.40
N LYS A 98 -9.17 9.47 1.33
CA LYS A 98 -8.58 8.77 2.48
C LYS A 98 -7.12 9.17 2.73
N CYS A 99 -6.58 10.13 1.96
CA CYS A 99 -5.20 10.57 2.08
C CYS A 99 -5.03 11.56 3.25
N VAL A 100 -4.02 11.34 4.09
CA VAL A 100 -3.65 12.24 5.20
C VAL A 100 -2.39 13.05 4.89
N LEU A 101 -1.97 13.10 3.64
CA LEU A 101 -0.83 13.89 3.14
C LEU A 101 0.49 13.63 3.90
N CYS A 102 0.70 12.42 4.39
CA CYS A 102 1.90 12.08 5.17
C CYS A 102 3.20 11.99 4.33
N GLY A 103 3.12 11.95 3.01
CA GLY A 103 4.27 11.92 2.10
C GLY A 103 5.06 10.60 2.06
N ARG A 104 4.71 9.57 2.84
CA ARG A 104 5.46 8.29 2.88
C ARG A 104 5.56 7.64 1.50
N CYS A 105 4.48 7.63 0.73
CA CYS A 105 4.45 7.05 -0.62
C CYS A 105 5.31 7.85 -1.60
N VAL A 106 5.35 9.18 -1.49
CA VAL A 106 6.22 10.04 -2.29
C VAL A 106 7.69 9.72 -2.02
N ALA A 107 8.08 9.72 -0.75
CA ALA A 107 9.44 9.38 -0.33
C ALA A 107 9.82 7.96 -0.78
N ARG A 108 8.92 6.99 -0.63
CA ARG A 108 9.17 5.59 -1.00
C ARG A 108 9.35 5.41 -2.50
N CYS A 109 8.52 6.07 -3.32
CA CYS A 109 8.61 6.03 -4.77
C CYS A 109 9.95 6.55 -5.27
N ASN A 110 10.45 7.64 -4.66
CA ASN A 110 11.76 8.20 -4.99
C ASN A 110 12.92 7.33 -4.49
N ALA A 111 12.83 6.79 -3.25
CA ALA A 111 13.95 6.11 -2.59
C ALA A 111 14.22 4.72 -3.17
N ILE A 112 13.20 3.98 -3.61
CA ILE A 112 13.35 2.58 -4.05
C ILE A 112 13.68 2.48 -5.54
N HIS A 113 12.86 3.09 -6.39
CA HIS A 113 13.01 2.97 -7.85
C HIS A 113 13.51 4.24 -8.53
N GLY A 114 13.56 5.36 -7.81
CA GLY A 114 13.95 6.65 -8.38
C GLY A 114 12.98 7.17 -9.47
N THR A 115 11.81 6.55 -9.61
CA THR A 115 10.85 6.91 -10.69
C THR A 115 10.12 8.20 -10.42
N GLY A 116 9.95 8.59 -9.14
CA GLY A 116 9.35 9.88 -8.76
C GLY A 116 7.93 10.12 -9.26
N ILE A 117 7.15 9.05 -9.46
CA ILE A 117 5.80 9.14 -10.05
C ILE A 117 4.85 9.95 -9.16
N LEU A 118 4.95 9.77 -7.84
CA LEU A 118 4.10 10.45 -6.87
C LEU A 118 4.74 11.74 -6.38
N GLY A 119 3.96 12.81 -6.40
CA GLY A 119 4.30 14.12 -5.86
C GLY A 119 3.12 14.73 -5.09
N PHE A 120 3.36 15.89 -4.47
CA PHE A 120 2.29 16.74 -3.96
C PHE A 120 1.84 17.65 -5.09
N GLU A 121 0.58 17.51 -5.50
CA GLU A 121 -0.06 18.33 -6.51
C GLU A 121 -0.94 19.38 -5.83
N ASN A 122 -1.04 20.56 -6.46
CA ASN A 122 -1.74 21.73 -5.91
C ASN A 122 -1.11 22.26 -4.60
N ARG A 123 -1.85 23.10 -3.87
CA ARG A 123 -1.38 23.68 -2.61
C ARG A 123 -2.53 24.03 -1.69
N GLY A 124 -2.21 24.26 -0.42
CA GLY A 124 -3.21 24.57 0.61
C GLY A 124 -4.17 23.43 0.83
N PHE A 125 -5.44 23.73 1.00
CA PHE A 125 -6.48 22.73 1.26
C PHE A 125 -6.70 21.75 0.11
N ASN A 126 -6.41 22.17 -1.12
CA ASN A 126 -6.56 21.35 -2.32
C ASN A 126 -5.33 20.47 -2.62
N THR A 127 -4.36 20.40 -1.72
CA THR A 127 -3.21 19.52 -1.89
C THR A 127 -3.63 18.06 -1.93
N ILE A 128 -3.13 17.34 -2.92
CA ILE A 128 -3.31 15.89 -3.07
C ILE A 128 -1.98 15.21 -3.35
N VAL A 129 -1.90 13.90 -3.15
CA VAL A 129 -0.78 13.08 -3.63
C VAL A 129 -1.22 12.36 -4.90
N ALA A 130 -0.52 12.63 -5.99
CA ALA A 130 -0.86 12.13 -7.31
C ALA A 130 0.38 12.03 -8.22
N PRO A 131 0.30 11.33 -9.38
CA PRO A 131 1.17 11.59 -10.50
C PRO A 131 1.01 13.03 -11.01
N ALA A 132 2.02 13.54 -11.71
CA ALA A 132 2.02 14.90 -12.24
C ALA A 132 0.71 15.24 -12.98
N GLU A 133 0.20 16.47 -12.78
CA GLU A 133 -1.07 16.96 -13.35
C GLU A 133 -2.31 16.16 -12.90
N ASN A 134 -2.21 15.49 -11.75
CA ASN A 134 -3.26 14.61 -11.22
C ASN A 134 -3.70 13.52 -12.22
N ARG A 135 -2.80 13.05 -13.06
CA ARG A 135 -3.08 11.94 -13.99
C ARG A 135 -3.40 10.65 -13.23
N SER A 136 -4.00 9.69 -13.94
CA SER A 136 -4.10 8.32 -13.46
C SER A 136 -2.71 7.66 -13.38
N PHE A 137 -2.57 6.66 -12.53
CA PHE A 137 -1.40 5.78 -12.60
C PHE A 137 -1.25 5.10 -13.98
N ALA A 138 -2.36 4.81 -14.65
CA ALA A 138 -2.36 4.21 -15.98
C ALA A 138 -1.76 5.14 -17.06
N ASP A 139 -1.90 6.45 -16.88
CA ASP A 139 -1.41 7.47 -17.82
C ASP A 139 -0.02 8.01 -17.41
N SER A 140 0.63 7.37 -16.46
CA SER A 140 1.94 7.73 -15.96
C SER A 140 2.94 6.59 -16.20
N PRO A 141 4.27 6.84 -16.21
CA PRO A 141 5.27 5.79 -16.35
C PRO A 141 5.42 4.94 -15.05
N CYS A 142 4.32 4.70 -14.35
CA CYS A 142 4.30 3.89 -13.14
C CYS A 142 4.50 2.41 -13.49
N ILE A 143 5.45 1.75 -12.82
CA ILE A 143 5.73 0.32 -13.00
C ILE A 143 4.85 -0.59 -12.14
N LEU A 144 3.89 -0.03 -11.41
CA LEU A 144 2.93 -0.73 -10.55
C LEU A 144 3.56 -1.65 -9.48
N CYS A 145 4.74 -1.29 -8.98
CA CYS A 145 5.52 -2.10 -8.03
C CYS A 145 4.90 -2.23 -6.62
N GLY A 146 3.86 -1.46 -6.27
CA GLY A 146 3.15 -1.52 -4.99
C GLY A 146 3.89 -0.93 -3.78
N GLN A 147 5.11 -0.39 -3.93
CA GLN A 147 5.88 0.15 -2.80
C GLN A 147 5.17 1.32 -2.08
N CYS A 148 4.39 2.10 -2.81
CA CYS A 148 3.57 3.18 -2.24
C CYS A 148 2.39 2.63 -1.40
N VAL A 149 1.82 1.50 -1.79
CA VAL A 149 0.74 0.81 -1.06
C VAL A 149 1.25 0.27 0.27
N SER A 150 2.44 -0.37 0.27
CA SER A 150 3.03 -0.98 1.48
C SER A 150 3.27 0.00 2.62
N VAL A 151 3.53 1.28 2.31
CA VAL A 151 3.81 2.34 3.31
C VAL A 151 2.62 3.26 3.59
N CYS A 152 1.49 3.08 2.90
CA CYS A 152 0.31 3.90 3.12
C CYS A 152 -0.33 3.59 4.49
N PRO A 153 -0.44 4.57 5.40
CA PRO A 153 -0.98 4.35 6.74
C PRO A 153 -2.51 4.26 6.76
N THR A 154 -3.14 4.65 5.66
CA THR A 154 -4.60 4.66 5.48
C THR A 154 -5.01 3.87 4.25
N GLY A 155 -6.30 3.88 3.88
CA GLY A 155 -6.80 3.26 2.66
C GLY A 155 -6.70 4.15 1.40
N ALA A 156 -5.77 5.14 1.38
CA ALA A 156 -5.62 6.03 0.22
C ALA A 156 -4.92 5.36 -0.97
N LEU A 157 -4.04 4.41 -0.73
CA LEU A 157 -3.41 3.56 -1.73
C LEU A 157 -3.58 2.11 -1.28
N MET A 158 -4.17 1.30 -2.14
CA MET A 158 -4.51 -0.10 -1.84
C MET A 158 -4.29 -0.98 -3.06
N GLU A 159 -4.13 -2.27 -2.81
CA GLU A 159 -4.22 -3.29 -3.85
C GLU A 159 -5.64 -3.37 -4.39
N LYS A 160 -5.76 -3.58 -5.70
CA LYS A 160 -7.06 -3.88 -6.32
C LYS A 160 -7.40 -5.35 -6.07
N SER A 161 -8.47 -5.59 -5.31
CA SER A 161 -8.96 -6.95 -5.09
C SER A 161 -9.63 -7.49 -6.35
N GLU A 162 -9.29 -8.72 -6.72
CA GLU A 162 -9.92 -9.46 -7.81
C GLU A 162 -10.71 -10.68 -7.30
N ILE A 163 -10.94 -10.77 -5.98
CA ILE A 163 -11.64 -11.89 -5.34
C ILE A 163 -13.06 -12.04 -5.91
N ASP A 164 -13.79 -10.92 -6.06
CA ASP A 164 -15.16 -10.94 -6.59
C ASP A 164 -15.22 -11.53 -8.00
N LYS A 165 -14.23 -11.24 -8.86
CA LYS A 165 -14.14 -11.81 -10.22
C LYS A 165 -13.90 -13.32 -10.19
N VAL A 166 -13.13 -13.81 -9.23
CA VAL A 166 -12.91 -15.25 -9.02
C VAL A 166 -14.23 -15.91 -8.59
N ASP A 167 -14.96 -15.29 -7.67
CA ASP A 167 -16.23 -15.81 -7.19
C ASP A 167 -17.33 -15.78 -8.29
N GLU A 168 -17.36 -14.73 -9.10
CA GLU A 168 -18.24 -14.66 -10.29
C GLU A 168 -17.90 -15.76 -11.30
N ALA A 169 -16.60 -15.99 -11.56
CA ALA A 169 -16.18 -17.05 -12.46
C ALA A 169 -16.57 -18.44 -11.95
N LYS A 170 -16.48 -18.69 -10.62
CA LYS A 170 -16.96 -19.93 -10.00
C LYS A 170 -18.48 -20.09 -10.15
N LYS A 171 -19.25 -19.03 -9.87
CA LYS A 171 -20.72 -19.04 -10.05
C LYS A 171 -21.13 -19.29 -11.49
N ALA A 172 -20.33 -18.83 -12.45
CA ALA A 172 -20.52 -19.05 -13.87
C ALA A 172 -20.08 -20.46 -14.36
N GLY A 173 -19.61 -21.32 -13.46
CA GLY A 173 -19.16 -22.68 -13.80
C GLY A 173 -17.90 -22.73 -14.65
N LYS A 174 -17.05 -21.69 -14.62
CA LYS A 174 -15.79 -21.67 -15.36
C LYS A 174 -14.77 -22.59 -14.71
N TYR A 175 -13.91 -23.21 -15.55
CA TYR A 175 -12.75 -23.95 -15.09
C TYR A 175 -11.69 -22.97 -14.59
N ILE A 176 -11.34 -23.05 -13.30
CA ILE A 176 -10.49 -22.06 -12.64
C ILE A 176 -9.17 -22.69 -12.22
N VAL A 177 -8.10 -22.08 -12.68
CA VAL A 177 -6.74 -22.47 -12.38
C VAL A 177 -6.09 -21.40 -11.50
N VAL A 178 -5.32 -21.81 -10.50
CA VAL A 178 -4.54 -20.90 -9.65
C VAL A 178 -3.07 -21.30 -9.63
N GLN A 179 -2.22 -20.28 -9.69
CA GLN A 179 -0.78 -20.39 -9.45
C GLN A 179 -0.43 -19.63 -8.18
N THR A 180 0.41 -20.21 -7.34
CA THR A 180 0.79 -19.63 -6.04
C THR A 180 2.20 -19.05 -6.11
N ALA A 181 2.36 -17.83 -5.53
CA ALA A 181 3.69 -17.26 -5.37
C ALA A 181 4.52 -18.05 -4.33
N PRO A 182 5.85 -18.21 -4.51
CA PRO A 182 6.69 -19.02 -3.61
C PRO A 182 6.66 -18.54 -2.16
N ALA A 183 6.62 -17.23 -1.91
CA ALA A 183 6.63 -16.65 -0.56
C ALA A 183 5.37 -16.99 0.24
N VAL A 184 4.21 -17.15 -0.40
CA VAL A 184 2.93 -17.40 0.27
C VAL A 184 2.96 -18.69 1.10
N ARG A 185 3.65 -19.73 0.63
CA ARG A 185 3.77 -21.01 1.37
C ARG A 185 4.51 -20.89 2.71
N ALA A 186 5.36 -19.85 2.87
CA ALA A 186 6.10 -19.59 4.10
C ALA A 186 5.41 -18.55 5.01
N ALA A 187 4.63 -17.63 4.43
CA ALA A 187 3.96 -16.55 5.17
C ALA A 187 2.53 -16.92 5.61
N LEU A 188 1.82 -17.73 4.84
CA LEU A 188 0.40 -18.03 5.10
C LEU A 188 0.15 -18.64 6.49
N GLY A 189 1.10 -19.43 7.01
CA GLY A 189 0.97 -20.05 8.32
C GLY A 189 0.85 -19.04 9.48
N GLU A 190 1.43 -17.87 9.34
CA GLU A 190 1.43 -16.81 10.35
C GLU A 190 0.03 -16.23 10.58
N GLU A 191 -0.76 -16.09 9.51
CA GLU A 191 -2.17 -15.64 9.60
C GLU A 191 -3.06 -16.63 10.38
N PHE A 192 -2.62 -17.88 10.54
CA PHE A 192 -3.29 -18.92 11.32
C PHE A 192 -2.58 -19.24 12.65
N GLY A 193 -1.75 -18.31 13.15
CA GLY A 193 -1.06 -18.43 14.43
C GLY A 193 0.07 -19.47 14.48
N MET A 194 0.58 -19.90 13.33
CA MET A 194 1.73 -20.78 13.29
C MET A 194 3.04 -19.99 13.49
N LYS A 195 4.11 -20.69 13.81
CA LYS A 195 5.44 -20.09 13.95
C LYS A 195 5.86 -19.39 12.65
N ILE A 196 6.48 -18.21 12.75
CA ILE A 196 7.01 -17.44 11.63
C ILE A 196 7.87 -18.33 10.73
N GLY A 197 7.63 -18.26 9.42
CA GLY A 197 8.37 -19.04 8.41
C GLY A 197 8.02 -20.53 8.34
N THR A 198 6.95 -21.00 9.01
CA THR A 198 6.52 -22.39 8.90
C THR A 198 6.02 -22.72 7.49
N PRO A 199 6.64 -23.64 6.74
CA PRO A 199 6.19 -23.97 5.39
C PRO A 199 4.86 -24.73 5.44
N VAL A 200 3.84 -24.22 4.76
CA VAL A 200 2.48 -24.78 4.75
C VAL A 200 2.02 -25.19 3.35
N THR A 201 2.93 -25.56 2.46
CA THR A 201 2.65 -25.86 1.05
C THR A 201 1.47 -26.82 0.86
N GLY A 202 1.47 -27.96 1.53
CA GLY A 202 0.40 -28.95 1.40
C GLY A 202 -0.94 -28.46 1.94
N LYS A 203 -0.94 -27.71 3.05
CA LYS A 203 -2.15 -27.10 3.64
C LYS A 203 -2.71 -26.02 2.71
N MET A 204 -1.85 -25.18 2.14
CA MET A 204 -2.22 -24.15 1.17
C MET A 204 -2.90 -24.75 -0.07
N VAL A 205 -2.29 -25.77 -0.67
CA VAL A 205 -2.88 -26.47 -1.83
C VAL A 205 -4.23 -27.12 -1.47
N ALA A 206 -4.33 -27.76 -0.31
CA ALA A 206 -5.58 -28.33 0.16
C ALA A 206 -6.66 -27.27 0.39
N ALA A 207 -6.31 -26.11 0.94
CA ALA A 207 -7.22 -24.99 1.13
C ALA A 207 -7.73 -24.45 -0.22
N LEU A 208 -6.85 -24.22 -1.19
CA LEU A 208 -7.24 -23.75 -2.53
C LEU A 208 -8.18 -24.74 -3.24
N ARG A 209 -7.91 -26.05 -3.14
CA ARG A 209 -8.82 -27.07 -3.68
C ARG A 209 -10.19 -27.05 -2.99
N ARG A 210 -10.24 -26.90 -1.65
CA ARG A 210 -11.49 -26.75 -0.89
C ARG A 210 -12.25 -25.47 -1.24
N LEU A 211 -11.53 -24.39 -1.60
CA LEU A 211 -12.13 -23.16 -2.10
C LEU A 211 -12.71 -23.32 -3.52
N GLY A 212 -12.55 -24.47 -4.17
CA GLY A 212 -13.17 -24.78 -5.46
C GLY A 212 -12.33 -24.38 -6.68
N PHE A 213 -11.01 -24.30 -6.55
CA PHE A 213 -10.11 -24.21 -7.71
C PHE A 213 -9.93 -25.60 -8.33
N ASP A 214 -10.08 -25.71 -9.64
CA ASP A 214 -9.99 -26.98 -10.37
C ASP A 214 -8.56 -27.49 -10.45
N LYS A 215 -7.59 -26.59 -10.62
CA LYS A 215 -6.16 -26.90 -10.63
C LYS A 215 -5.36 -25.89 -9.80
N VAL A 216 -4.35 -26.39 -9.10
CA VAL A 216 -3.40 -25.60 -8.32
C VAL A 216 -2.00 -25.93 -8.81
N TYR A 217 -1.30 -24.94 -9.34
CA TYR A 217 0.08 -25.07 -9.83
C TYR A 217 1.06 -24.35 -8.91
N ASP A 218 2.26 -24.91 -8.82
CA ASP A 218 3.38 -24.25 -8.16
C ASP A 218 4.09 -23.31 -9.16
N THR A 219 4.54 -22.18 -8.67
CA THR A 219 5.35 -21.24 -9.45
C THR A 219 6.67 -21.86 -9.95
N ASN A 220 7.25 -22.82 -9.23
CA ASN A 220 8.43 -23.51 -9.71
C ASN A 220 8.16 -24.24 -11.03
N PHE A 221 7.02 -24.92 -11.15
CA PHE A 221 6.60 -25.54 -12.40
C PHE A 221 6.41 -24.50 -13.52
N ALA A 222 5.77 -23.37 -13.20
CA ALA A 222 5.59 -22.30 -14.17
C ALA A 222 6.92 -21.65 -14.58
N ALA A 223 7.88 -21.54 -13.65
CA ALA A 223 9.23 -21.03 -13.94
C ALA A 223 9.98 -21.94 -14.91
N ASP A 224 9.88 -23.26 -14.76
CA ASP A 224 10.49 -24.22 -15.69
C ASP A 224 9.91 -24.06 -17.11
N LEU A 225 8.58 -23.88 -17.22
CA LEU A 225 7.94 -23.59 -18.52
C LEU A 225 8.42 -22.27 -19.11
N THR A 226 8.51 -21.22 -18.28
CA THR A 226 8.99 -19.90 -18.70
C THR A 226 10.41 -20.00 -19.27
N ILE A 227 11.31 -20.71 -18.60
CA ILE A 227 12.69 -20.91 -19.08
C ILE A 227 12.69 -21.59 -20.45
N MET A 228 11.84 -22.58 -20.67
CA MET A 228 11.74 -23.27 -21.95
C MET A 228 11.24 -22.35 -23.07
N GLU A 229 10.21 -21.57 -22.82
CA GLU A 229 9.63 -20.64 -23.78
C GLU A 229 10.59 -19.48 -24.13
N GLU A 230 11.20 -18.88 -23.12
CA GLU A 230 12.17 -17.79 -23.30
C GLU A 230 13.43 -18.27 -24.03
N ALA A 231 13.91 -19.49 -23.74
CA ALA A 231 15.03 -20.09 -24.46
C ALA A 231 14.70 -20.32 -25.95
N ASN A 232 13.49 -20.81 -26.25
CA ASN A 232 13.02 -20.97 -27.61
C ASN A 232 12.89 -19.63 -28.35
N GLU A 233 12.37 -18.60 -27.68
CA GLU A 233 12.30 -17.25 -28.24
C GLU A 233 13.70 -16.69 -28.53
N LEU A 234 14.65 -16.80 -27.59
CA LEU A 234 16.03 -16.35 -27.79
C LEU A 234 16.68 -17.04 -28.99
N LEU A 235 16.55 -18.37 -29.08
CA LEU A 235 17.06 -19.13 -30.22
C LEU A 235 16.42 -18.69 -31.55
N GLY A 236 15.11 -18.41 -31.53
CA GLY A 236 14.38 -17.86 -32.68
C GLY A 236 14.90 -16.48 -33.09
N ARG A 237 15.16 -15.59 -32.14
CA ARG A 237 15.74 -14.25 -32.40
C ARG A 237 17.15 -14.35 -33.00
N ILE A 238 18.00 -15.24 -32.45
CA ILE A 238 19.35 -15.45 -32.97
C ILE A 238 19.31 -15.99 -34.41
N LYS A 239 18.47 -16.98 -34.68
CA LYS A 239 18.36 -17.60 -36.05
C LYS A 239 17.80 -16.63 -37.09
N ASN A 240 16.89 -15.74 -36.69
CA ASN A 240 16.16 -14.86 -37.61
C ASN A 240 16.65 -13.41 -37.56
N ASN A 241 17.84 -13.14 -37.02
CA ASN A 241 18.38 -11.80 -36.82
C ASN A 241 17.38 -10.84 -36.12
N GLY A 242 16.67 -11.33 -35.12
CA GLY A 242 15.72 -10.55 -34.32
C GLY A 242 16.41 -9.58 -33.36
N VAL A 243 15.59 -8.82 -32.61
CA VAL A 243 16.08 -7.79 -31.68
C VAL A 243 16.82 -8.43 -30.49
N LEU A 244 18.04 -7.98 -30.24
CA LEU A 244 18.88 -8.32 -29.10
C LEU A 244 19.45 -7.04 -28.45
N PRO A 245 19.73 -7.05 -27.14
CA PRO A 245 19.55 -8.15 -26.19
C PRO A 245 18.08 -8.45 -25.90
N MET A 246 17.78 -9.68 -25.51
CA MET A 246 16.50 -10.07 -24.93
C MET A 246 16.60 -9.95 -23.41
N ILE A 247 15.77 -9.09 -22.82
CA ILE A 247 15.72 -8.89 -21.37
C ILE A 247 14.43 -9.54 -20.87
N THR A 248 14.56 -10.41 -19.88
CA THR A 248 13.44 -11.10 -19.24
C THR A 248 13.44 -10.82 -17.75
N SER A 249 12.28 -10.68 -17.13
CA SER A 249 12.14 -10.52 -15.69
C SER A 249 10.77 -10.97 -15.22
N CYS A 250 10.72 -11.71 -14.12
CA CYS A 250 9.49 -12.06 -13.43
C CYS A 250 9.09 -10.99 -12.38
N SER A 251 9.90 -9.96 -12.17
CA SER A 251 9.71 -8.93 -11.17
C SER A 251 9.82 -7.55 -11.77
N PRO A 252 8.90 -6.63 -11.46
CA PRO A 252 8.92 -5.24 -11.97
C PRO A 252 9.94 -4.34 -11.25
N GLY A 253 10.55 -4.80 -10.17
CA GLY A 253 11.42 -3.99 -9.31
C GLY A 253 12.85 -4.44 -9.21
#